data_bd40f9026c82bad06f34935d6303df5f
#
_entry.id   bd40f9026c82bad06f34935d6303df5f
#
_cell.length_a   1.000
_cell.length_b   1.000
_cell.length_c   1.000
_cell.angle_alpha   90.00
_cell.angle_beta   90.00
_cell.angle_gamma   90.00
#
_symmetry.space_group_name_H-M   'P 1'
#
loop_
_entity.id
_entity.type
_entity.pdbx_description
1 polymer ?
#
loop_
_entity_poly.entity_id
_entity_poly.type
_entity_poly.pdbx_seq_one_letter_code
_entity_poly.pdbx_strand_id
1 'polypeptide(L)'
;MISNIYKTTSTPNGVNPTDLASNDTMPQTQSQIATERLSDLRSAQQERINALMEAQHQHDRTLKELADARSIVDGYARTTRPADIAYHNEAQARLTQLQERSQAETAHIAALKGEADAADAHIAALFEGEHGYEVAVQLYREVKAEVAELDAALTAHRAQQQTAADALAKAQQVSATAAQHIQTALDAEAITRVRADLTAAQQAEGDAQTLLDNLDRHIRALTSERDAAEKAMEQAQQRAFQCKAAVLVAALKQQLTDAGLDAFAAALLAGPPMHFQTWLAQVIDSDPAAVRAHQAALREALETATALEVTDA
;
A
#
# COMPACT_ATOMS: atom_id res chain seq x y z
N MET A 1 -30.43 5.07 -10.72
CA MET A 1 -31.21 5.07 -11.97
C MET A 1 -30.63 6.14 -12.88
N ILE A 2 -29.69 5.83 -13.75
CA ILE A 2 -29.39 6.65 -14.93
C ILE A 2 -29.05 5.65 -16.03
N SER A 3 -29.88 5.74 -17.07
CA SER A 3 -29.97 4.79 -18.17
C SER A 3 -28.90 5.00 -19.23
N ASN A 4 -28.45 3.87 -19.78
CA ASN A 4 -27.72 3.74 -21.04
C ASN A 4 -28.41 4.41 -22.22
N ILE A 5 -27.61 5.09 -23.05
CA ILE A 5 -27.97 5.35 -24.48
C ILE A 5 -26.74 4.94 -25.31
N TYR A 6 -26.79 3.72 -25.86
CA TYR A 6 -25.99 3.35 -27.02
C TYR A 6 -26.82 3.45 -28.26
N LYS A 7 -26.42 4.33 -29.19
CA LYS A 7 -26.91 4.33 -30.55
C LYS A 7 -26.04 3.46 -31.44
N THR A 8 -26.63 2.40 -31.92
CA THR A 8 -26.17 1.58 -33.04
C THR A 8 -26.25 2.31 -34.36
N THR A 9 -25.19 2.25 -35.18
CA THR A 9 -25.31 2.44 -36.64
C THR A 9 -24.59 1.28 -37.34
N SER A 10 -25.35 0.67 -38.24
CA SER A 10 -25.06 -0.54 -39.02
C SER A 10 -24.14 -0.29 -40.21
N THR A 11 -23.22 -1.21 -40.45
CA THR A 11 -22.68 -1.89 -41.64
C THR A 11 -22.89 -1.30 -43.07
N PRO A 12 -22.14 -1.71 -44.17
CA PRO A 12 -21.65 -3.07 -44.42
C PRO A 12 -20.33 -3.26 -45.21
N ASN A 13 -19.86 -4.51 -45.19
CA ASN A 13 -19.16 -5.25 -46.24
C ASN A 13 -17.66 -5.01 -46.57
N GLY A 14 -16.90 -6.05 -46.35
CA GLY A 14 -15.58 -6.32 -46.93
C GLY A 14 -14.90 -7.52 -46.28
N VAL A 15 -15.40 -8.73 -46.58
CA VAL A 15 -14.80 -9.99 -46.12
C VAL A 15 -13.54 -10.27 -46.94
N ASN A 16 -12.39 -10.35 -46.29
CA ASN A 16 -11.25 -11.13 -46.74
C ASN A 16 -10.83 -12.08 -45.60
N PRO A 17 -10.96 -13.38 -45.78
CA PRO A 17 -10.53 -14.37 -44.81
C PRO A 17 -9.10 -14.82 -45.18
N THR A 18 -8.07 -14.12 -44.74
CA THR A 18 -6.68 -14.62 -44.69
C THR A 18 -5.83 -13.60 -43.91
N ASP A 19 -6.03 -13.52 -42.62
CA ASP A 19 -4.97 -13.14 -41.70
C ASP A 19 -5.16 -14.01 -40.46
N LEU A 20 -4.63 -15.19 -40.53
CA LEU A 20 -4.14 -15.92 -39.39
C LEU A 20 -3.05 -15.04 -38.75
N ALA A 21 -3.49 -14.05 -37.95
CA ALA A 21 -2.58 -13.40 -37.01
C ALA A 21 -2.08 -14.49 -36.09
N SER A 22 -0.90 -14.98 -36.39
CA SER A 22 -0.06 -15.71 -35.47
C SER A 22 -0.01 -14.87 -34.19
N ASN A 23 -0.68 -15.34 -33.15
CA ASN A 23 -0.38 -14.93 -31.80
C ASN A 23 1.04 -15.43 -31.52
N ASP A 24 2.04 -14.70 -31.99
CA ASP A 24 3.40 -14.76 -31.49
C ASP A 24 3.36 -14.22 -30.05
N THR A 25 2.86 -15.05 -29.16
CA THR A 25 3.09 -14.87 -27.75
C THR A 25 4.58 -15.11 -27.58
N MET A 26 5.38 -14.05 -27.56
CA MET A 26 6.78 -14.11 -27.20
C MET A 26 6.90 -14.98 -25.95
N PRO A 27 7.81 -15.96 -25.91
CA PRO A 27 7.98 -16.79 -24.73
C PRO A 27 8.34 -15.87 -23.55
N GLN A 28 7.44 -15.80 -22.57
CA GLN A 28 7.70 -15.06 -21.34
C GLN A 28 8.99 -15.58 -20.71
N THR A 29 9.88 -14.68 -20.33
CA THR A 29 11.09 -15.04 -19.60
C THR A 29 10.71 -15.60 -18.23
N GLN A 30 11.53 -16.48 -17.67
CA GLN A 30 11.26 -17.01 -16.30
C GLN A 30 11.15 -15.91 -15.26
N SER A 31 11.85 -14.79 -15.45
CA SER A 31 11.76 -13.59 -14.64
C SER A 31 10.37 -12.94 -14.72
N GLN A 32 9.80 -12.80 -15.93
CA GLN A 32 8.44 -12.27 -16.12
C GLN A 32 7.38 -13.13 -15.42
N ILE A 33 7.49 -14.46 -15.55
CA ILE A 33 6.59 -15.40 -14.87
C ILE A 33 6.71 -15.27 -13.34
N ALA A 34 7.94 -15.12 -12.82
CA ALA A 34 8.17 -14.93 -11.41
C ALA A 34 7.60 -13.58 -10.88
N THR A 35 7.68 -12.53 -11.69
CA THR A 35 7.14 -11.20 -11.36
C THR A 35 5.61 -11.20 -11.36
N GLU A 36 4.97 -11.77 -12.38
CA GLU A 36 3.50 -11.92 -12.42
C GLU A 36 3.03 -12.72 -11.20
N ARG A 37 3.71 -13.82 -10.89
CA ARG A 37 3.41 -14.63 -9.70
C ARG A 37 3.59 -13.86 -8.38
N LEU A 38 4.56 -12.96 -8.31
CA LEU A 38 4.76 -12.08 -7.15
C LEU A 38 3.59 -11.11 -7.00
N SER A 39 3.13 -10.48 -8.09
CA SER A 39 1.97 -9.58 -8.08
C SER A 39 0.72 -10.29 -7.59
N ASP A 40 0.43 -11.49 -8.12
CA ASP A 40 -0.73 -12.29 -7.71
C ASP A 40 -0.65 -12.68 -6.22
N LEU A 41 0.53 -13.09 -5.75
CA LEU A 41 0.74 -13.45 -4.35
C LEU A 41 0.58 -12.26 -3.41
N ARG A 42 1.03 -11.06 -3.81
CA ARG A 42 0.87 -9.83 -3.01
C ARG A 42 -0.59 -9.41 -2.93
N SER A 43 -1.33 -9.47 -4.05
CA SER A 43 -2.78 -9.22 -4.03
C SER A 43 -3.50 -10.18 -3.11
N ALA A 44 -3.22 -11.47 -3.21
CA ALA A 44 -3.80 -12.48 -2.34
C ALA A 44 -3.38 -12.30 -0.86
N GLN A 45 -2.16 -11.88 -0.59
CA GLN A 45 -1.69 -11.54 0.76
C GLN A 45 -2.46 -10.34 1.32
N GLN A 46 -2.63 -9.26 0.53
CA GLN A 46 -3.37 -8.09 0.97
C GLN A 46 -4.84 -8.39 1.26
N GLU A 47 -5.48 -9.22 0.45
CA GLU A 47 -6.85 -9.71 0.72
C GLU A 47 -6.93 -10.47 2.05
N ARG A 48 -5.95 -11.35 2.35
CA ARG A 48 -5.89 -12.08 3.61
C ARG A 48 -5.66 -11.17 4.81
N ILE A 49 -4.79 -10.16 4.67
CA ILE A 49 -4.56 -9.16 5.72
C ILE A 49 -5.85 -8.38 6.00
N ASN A 50 -6.57 -7.96 4.97
CA ASN A 50 -7.83 -7.25 5.10
C ASN A 50 -8.89 -8.13 5.79
N ALA A 51 -9.00 -9.40 5.39
CA ALA A 51 -9.89 -10.36 6.02
C ALA A 51 -9.54 -10.61 7.50
N LEU A 52 -8.25 -10.68 7.82
CA LEU A 52 -7.77 -10.81 9.20
C LEU A 52 -8.15 -9.60 10.04
N MET A 53 -7.97 -8.38 9.54
CA MET A 53 -8.36 -7.15 10.23
C MET A 53 -9.87 -7.10 10.47
N GLU A 54 -10.68 -7.47 9.49
CA GLU A 54 -12.14 -7.50 9.63
C GLU A 54 -12.57 -8.54 10.68
N ALA A 55 -11.97 -9.73 10.64
CA ALA A 55 -12.23 -10.78 11.64
C ALA A 55 -11.85 -10.33 13.06
N GLN A 56 -10.74 -9.62 13.23
CA GLN A 56 -10.32 -9.04 14.51
C GLN A 56 -11.32 -7.99 15.00
N HIS A 57 -11.76 -7.08 14.14
CA HIS A 57 -12.78 -6.09 14.50
C HIS A 57 -14.11 -6.71 14.91
N GLN A 58 -14.51 -7.79 14.22
CA GLN A 58 -15.71 -8.53 14.56
C GLN A 58 -15.57 -9.20 15.92
N HIS A 59 -14.44 -9.82 16.18
CA HIS A 59 -14.12 -10.46 17.47
C HIS A 59 -14.12 -9.46 18.62
N ASP A 60 -13.53 -8.27 18.43
CA ASP A 60 -13.54 -7.19 19.44
C ASP A 60 -14.96 -6.73 19.80
N ARG A 61 -15.88 -6.70 18.81
CA ARG A 61 -17.30 -6.41 19.07
C ARG A 61 -17.94 -7.52 19.89
N THR A 62 -17.70 -8.78 19.52
CA THR A 62 -18.22 -9.95 20.26
C THR A 62 -17.69 -9.97 21.70
N LEU A 63 -16.43 -9.60 21.94
CA LEU A 63 -15.87 -9.49 23.29
C LEU A 63 -16.55 -8.40 24.14
N LYS A 64 -16.91 -7.26 23.55
CA LYS A 64 -17.68 -6.22 24.22
C LYS A 64 -19.08 -6.71 24.58
N GLU A 65 -19.80 -7.32 23.62
CA GLU A 65 -21.12 -7.90 23.86
C GLU A 65 -21.07 -8.98 24.94
N LEU A 66 -20.00 -9.77 24.99
CA LEU A 66 -19.78 -10.82 25.99
C LEU A 66 -19.56 -10.20 27.39
N ALA A 67 -18.80 -9.11 27.49
CA ALA A 67 -18.60 -8.39 28.73
C ALA A 67 -19.92 -7.80 29.26
N ASP A 68 -20.75 -7.21 28.39
CA ASP A 68 -22.05 -6.67 28.73
C ASP A 68 -23.02 -7.79 29.18
N ALA A 69 -23.09 -8.90 28.45
CA ALA A 69 -23.94 -10.04 28.82
C ALA A 69 -23.52 -10.64 30.17
N ARG A 70 -22.21 -10.73 30.43
CA ARG A 70 -21.68 -11.19 31.72
C ARG A 70 -22.09 -10.26 32.88
N SER A 71 -22.01 -8.96 32.67
CA SER A 71 -22.45 -7.97 33.66
C SER A 71 -23.95 -8.10 34.00
N ILE A 72 -24.79 -8.39 33.01
CA ILE A 72 -26.22 -8.66 33.18
C ILE A 72 -26.44 -9.94 34.01
N VAL A 73 -25.79 -11.04 33.64
CA VAL A 73 -25.89 -12.31 34.37
C VAL A 73 -25.49 -12.13 35.85
N ASP A 74 -24.36 -11.46 36.10
CA ASP A 74 -23.86 -11.21 37.45
C ASP A 74 -24.80 -10.32 38.25
N GLY A 75 -25.45 -9.35 37.60
CA GLY A 75 -26.46 -8.46 38.23
C GLY A 75 -27.70 -9.20 38.72
N TYR A 76 -28.12 -10.27 38.07
CA TYR A 76 -29.28 -11.06 38.42
C TYR A 76 -28.97 -12.36 39.17
N ALA A 77 -27.71 -12.66 39.44
CA ALA A 77 -27.27 -13.95 40.02
C ALA A 77 -27.91 -14.26 41.42
N ARG A 78 -28.41 -13.26 42.12
CA ARG A 78 -28.98 -13.40 43.47
C ARG A 78 -30.49 -13.13 43.51
N THR A 79 -31.16 -13.08 42.37
CA THR A 79 -32.57 -12.76 42.31
C THR A 79 -33.45 -13.94 42.75
N THR A 80 -34.56 -13.66 43.43
CA THR A 80 -35.55 -14.65 43.85
C THR A 80 -36.93 -14.40 43.22
N ARG A 81 -37.08 -13.34 42.43
CA ARG A 81 -38.34 -13.00 41.76
C ARG A 81 -38.51 -13.84 40.50
N PRO A 82 -39.66 -14.48 40.27
CA PRO A 82 -39.84 -15.36 39.09
C PRO A 82 -39.56 -14.70 37.74
N ALA A 83 -39.95 -13.44 37.54
CA ALA A 83 -39.71 -12.70 36.33
C ALA A 83 -38.21 -12.44 36.10
N ASP A 84 -37.48 -12.13 37.16
CA ASP A 84 -36.03 -11.87 37.10
C ASP A 84 -35.25 -13.17 36.88
N ILE A 85 -35.78 -14.31 37.39
CA ILE A 85 -35.17 -15.65 37.10
C ILE A 85 -35.31 -15.99 35.63
N ALA A 86 -36.45 -15.73 34.99
CA ALA A 86 -36.62 -15.95 33.57
C ALA A 86 -35.66 -15.11 32.75
N TYR A 87 -35.49 -13.82 33.07
CA TYR A 87 -34.57 -12.92 32.44
C TYR A 87 -33.08 -13.32 32.65
N HIS A 88 -32.74 -13.78 33.87
CA HIS A 88 -31.43 -14.34 34.15
C HIS A 88 -31.09 -15.55 33.29
N ASN A 89 -32.05 -16.49 33.12
CA ASN A 89 -31.85 -17.68 32.27
C ASN A 89 -31.67 -17.32 30.79
N GLU A 90 -32.42 -16.32 30.30
CA GLU A 90 -32.24 -15.81 28.94
C GLU A 90 -30.84 -15.15 28.74
N ALA A 91 -30.46 -14.32 29.72
CA ALA A 91 -29.13 -13.69 29.72
C ALA A 91 -27.99 -14.74 29.74
N GLN A 92 -28.16 -15.83 30.53
CA GLN A 92 -27.23 -16.93 30.62
C GLN A 92 -27.12 -17.69 29.29
N ALA A 93 -28.24 -17.95 28.60
CA ALA A 93 -28.25 -18.56 27.30
C ALA A 93 -27.52 -17.69 26.26
N ARG A 94 -27.77 -16.39 26.27
CA ARG A 94 -27.07 -15.43 25.42
C ARG A 94 -25.56 -15.39 25.70
N LEU A 95 -25.16 -15.42 26.95
CA LEU A 95 -23.74 -15.46 27.35
C LEU A 95 -23.05 -16.71 26.77
N THR A 96 -23.69 -17.88 26.88
CA THR A 96 -23.17 -19.15 26.31
C THR A 96 -23.02 -19.03 24.79
N GLN A 97 -24.02 -18.51 24.09
CA GLN A 97 -23.96 -18.30 22.63
C GLN A 97 -22.83 -17.35 22.22
N LEU A 98 -22.62 -16.25 22.96
CA LEU A 98 -21.53 -15.32 22.70
C LEU A 98 -20.15 -15.93 22.99
N GLN A 99 -20.03 -16.82 23.99
CA GLN A 99 -18.81 -17.56 24.27
C GLN A 99 -18.46 -18.51 23.13
N GLU A 100 -19.44 -19.29 22.63
CA GLU A 100 -19.24 -20.18 21.46
C GLU A 100 -18.84 -19.39 20.21
N ARG A 101 -19.50 -18.28 19.97
CA ARG A 101 -19.15 -17.37 18.86
C ARG A 101 -17.75 -16.82 19.00
N SER A 102 -17.35 -16.35 20.16
CA SER A 102 -16.00 -15.84 20.41
C SER A 102 -14.93 -16.89 20.20
N GLN A 103 -15.18 -18.15 20.59
CA GLN A 103 -14.28 -19.27 20.33
C GLN A 103 -14.15 -19.57 18.83
N ALA A 104 -15.26 -19.58 18.07
CA ALA A 104 -15.28 -19.78 16.65
C ALA A 104 -14.52 -18.66 15.91
N GLU A 105 -14.72 -17.41 16.29
CA GLU A 105 -14.01 -16.24 15.74
C GLU A 105 -12.50 -16.32 16.04
N THR A 106 -12.12 -16.74 17.24
CA THR A 106 -10.70 -16.95 17.60
C THR A 106 -10.05 -18.02 16.72
N ALA A 107 -10.74 -19.13 16.48
CA ALA A 107 -10.24 -20.19 15.59
C ALA A 107 -10.13 -19.69 14.14
N HIS A 108 -11.09 -18.89 13.67
CA HIS A 108 -11.06 -18.31 12.34
C HIS A 108 -9.88 -17.32 12.17
N ILE A 109 -9.64 -16.46 13.14
CA ILE A 109 -8.49 -15.54 13.16
C ILE A 109 -7.17 -16.31 13.10
N ALA A 110 -7.06 -17.42 13.85
CA ALA A 110 -5.86 -18.26 13.83
C ALA A 110 -5.64 -18.90 12.45
N ALA A 111 -6.70 -19.35 11.78
CA ALA A 111 -6.63 -19.89 10.42
C ALA A 111 -6.17 -18.83 9.41
N LEU A 112 -6.78 -17.65 9.41
CA LEU A 112 -6.40 -16.53 8.52
C LEU A 112 -4.95 -16.09 8.74
N LYS A 113 -4.49 -16.07 9.99
CA LYS A 113 -3.08 -15.78 10.30
C LYS A 113 -2.15 -16.83 9.71
N GLY A 114 -2.47 -18.11 9.85
CA GLY A 114 -1.69 -19.20 9.24
C GLY A 114 -1.61 -19.10 7.72
N GLU A 115 -2.70 -18.69 7.06
CA GLU A 115 -2.73 -18.46 5.61
C GLU A 115 -1.87 -17.24 5.21
N ALA A 116 -1.88 -16.16 6.00
CA ALA A 116 -1.04 -14.99 5.77
C ALA A 116 0.45 -15.35 5.92
N ASP A 117 0.82 -16.07 7.00
CA ASP A 117 2.20 -16.53 7.24
C ASP A 117 2.70 -17.45 6.10
N ALA A 118 1.82 -18.32 5.56
CA ALA A 118 2.16 -19.17 4.41
C ALA A 118 2.36 -18.35 3.12
N ALA A 119 1.57 -17.30 2.90
CA ALA A 119 1.76 -16.40 1.77
C ALA A 119 3.10 -15.65 1.86
N ASP A 120 3.45 -15.18 3.06
CA ASP A 120 4.76 -14.55 3.33
C ASP A 120 5.92 -15.49 3.01
N ALA A 121 5.82 -16.75 3.41
CA ALA A 121 6.83 -17.77 3.11
C ALA A 121 6.96 -18.01 1.59
N HIS A 122 5.86 -18.04 0.84
CA HIS A 122 5.90 -18.19 -0.61
C HIS A 122 6.54 -16.98 -1.30
N ILE A 123 6.21 -15.77 -0.85
CA ILE A 123 6.84 -14.54 -1.34
C ILE A 123 8.34 -14.55 -1.05
N ALA A 124 8.75 -14.93 0.17
CA ALA A 124 10.15 -15.02 0.54
C ALA A 124 10.92 -16.01 -0.36
N ALA A 125 10.33 -17.16 -0.69
CA ALA A 125 10.93 -18.16 -1.56
C ALA A 125 11.22 -17.65 -2.98
N LEU A 126 10.40 -16.70 -3.50
CA LEU A 126 10.67 -16.10 -4.81
C LEU A 126 11.96 -15.26 -4.82
N PHE A 127 12.28 -14.61 -3.70
CA PHE A 127 13.52 -13.84 -3.56
C PHE A 127 14.76 -14.69 -3.29
N GLU A 128 14.58 -15.92 -2.81
CA GLU A 128 15.68 -16.88 -2.57
C GLU A 128 16.04 -17.69 -3.82
N GLY A 129 15.19 -17.67 -4.86
CA GLY A 129 15.39 -18.38 -6.11
C GLY A 129 16.50 -17.76 -6.99
N GLU A 130 16.82 -18.45 -8.07
CA GLU A 130 17.85 -18.06 -9.06
C GLU A 130 17.60 -16.65 -9.63
N HIS A 131 16.34 -16.28 -9.81
CA HIS A 131 15.89 -14.96 -10.32
C HIS A 131 15.51 -13.98 -9.21
N GLY A 132 15.84 -14.26 -7.95
CA GLY A 132 15.42 -13.46 -6.82
C GLY A 132 15.84 -11.99 -6.90
N TYR A 133 17.02 -11.70 -7.48
CA TYR A 133 17.46 -10.32 -7.69
C TYR A 133 16.61 -9.59 -8.74
N GLU A 134 16.28 -10.24 -9.86
CA GLU A 134 15.46 -9.66 -10.93
C GLU A 134 14.04 -9.34 -10.43
N VAL A 135 13.45 -10.28 -9.69
CA VAL A 135 12.15 -10.09 -9.02
C VAL A 135 12.19 -8.91 -8.04
N ALA A 136 13.27 -8.79 -7.26
CA ALA A 136 13.43 -7.69 -6.31
C ALA A 136 13.60 -6.33 -6.99
N VAL A 137 14.33 -6.28 -8.11
CA VAL A 137 14.46 -5.06 -8.93
C VAL A 137 13.13 -4.65 -9.52
N GLN A 138 12.36 -5.60 -10.05
CA GLN A 138 11.06 -5.31 -10.61
C GLN A 138 10.09 -4.77 -9.54
N LEU A 139 10.08 -5.39 -8.36
CA LEU A 139 9.30 -4.89 -7.22
C LEU A 139 9.66 -3.44 -6.86
N TYR A 140 10.96 -3.13 -6.83
CA TYR A 140 11.40 -1.76 -6.55
C TYR A 140 10.90 -0.77 -7.62
N ARG A 141 10.91 -1.15 -8.90
CA ARG A 141 10.39 -0.33 -10.01
C ARG A 141 8.91 -0.03 -9.85
N GLU A 142 8.11 -1.06 -9.56
CA GLU A 142 6.65 -0.93 -9.40
C GLU A 142 6.30 0.02 -8.26
N VAL A 143 6.90 -0.18 -7.08
CA VAL A 143 6.62 0.69 -5.93
C VAL A 143 7.15 2.11 -6.15
N LYS A 144 8.27 2.27 -6.86
CA LYS A 144 8.78 3.59 -7.26
C LYS A 144 7.82 4.34 -8.19
N ALA A 145 7.22 3.63 -9.15
CA ALA A 145 6.19 4.19 -10.03
C ALA A 145 4.95 4.60 -9.25
N GLU A 146 4.49 3.78 -8.31
CA GLU A 146 3.36 4.09 -7.43
C GLU A 146 3.60 5.37 -6.61
N VAL A 147 4.80 5.53 -6.02
CA VAL A 147 5.17 6.78 -5.32
C VAL A 147 5.10 7.99 -6.24
N ALA A 148 5.59 7.87 -7.48
CA ALA A 148 5.56 8.96 -8.46
C ALA A 148 4.12 9.33 -8.87
N GLU A 149 3.22 8.36 -9.02
CA GLU A 149 1.80 8.59 -9.29
C GLU A 149 1.11 9.30 -8.13
N LEU A 150 1.38 8.88 -6.89
CA LEU A 150 0.83 9.51 -5.69
C LEU A 150 1.34 10.96 -5.52
N ASP A 151 2.62 11.23 -5.79
CA ASP A 151 3.19 12.57 -5.77
C ASP A 151 2.56 13.47 -6.85
N ALA A 152 2.29 12.95 -8.04
CA ALA A 152 1.59 13.67 -9.10
C ALA A 152 0.13 13.98 -8.70
N ALA A 153 -0.58 13.02 -8.12
CA ALA A 153 -1.95 13.21 -7.62
C ALA A 153 -2.00 14.25 -6.49
N LEU A 154 -1.09 14.19 -5.53
CA LEU A 154 -0.96 15.20 -4.46
C LEU A 154 -0.72 16.60 -5.01
N THR A 155 0.14 16.73 -6.01
CA THR A 155 0.41 18.01 -6.67
C THR A 155 -0.83 18.56 -7.33
N ALA A 156 -1.58 17.73 -8.06
CA ALA A 156 -2.83 18.11 -8.70
C ALA A 156 -3.91 18.55 -7.69
N HIS A 157 -4.09 17.79 -6.60
CA HIS A 157 -5.08 18.15 -5.57
C HIS A 157 -4.70 19.42 -4.80
N ARG A 158 -3.43 19.67 -4.54
CA ARG A 158 -2.95 20.93 -3.94
C ARG A 158 -3.21 22.13 -4.85
N ALA A 159 -3.03 21.98 -6.17
CA ALA A 159 -3.37 23.02 -7.13
C ALA A 159 -4.89 23.31 -7.16
N GLN A 160 -5.73 22.27 -7.08
CA GLN A 160 -7.18 22.42 -6.96
C GLN A 160 -7.57 23.10 -5.64
N GLN A 161 -6.94 22.74 -4.54
CA GLN A 161 -7.14 23.37 -3.23
C GLN A 161 -6.82 24.88 -3.27
N GLN A 162 -5.72 25.27 -3.92
CA GLN A 162 -5.39 26.69 -4.10
C GLN A 162 -6.46 27.41 -4.93
N THR A 163 -6.93 26.79 -6.02
CA THR A 163 -8.00 27.37 -6.85
C THR A 163 -9.31 27.54 -6.05
N ALA A 164 -9.68 26.57 -5.24
CA ALA A 164 -10.84 26.64 -4.37
C ALA A 164 -10.71 27.72 -3.28
N ALA A 165 -9.52 27.86 -2.69
CA ALA A 165 -9.21 28.92 -1.72
C ALA A 165 -9.31 30.33 -2.34
N ASP A 166 -8.84 30.51 -3.56
CA ASP A 166 -8.96 31.76 -4.30
C ASP A 166 -10.43 32.08 -4.64
N ALA A 167 -11.22 31.04 -4.99
CA ALA A 167 -12.66 31.18 -5.23
C ALA A 167 -13.40 31.58 -3.95
N LEU A 168 -13.08 30.97 -2.81
CA LEU A 168 -13.62 31.33 -1.50
C LEU A 168 -13.31 32.78 -1.14
N ALA A 169 -12.07 33.21 -1.29
CA ALA A 169 -11.67 34.59 -1.02
C ALA A 169 -12.43 35.61 -1.88
N LYS A 170 -12.61 35.31 -3.16
CA LYS A 170 -13.41 36.16 -4.06
C LYS A 170 -14.89 36.22 -3.64
N ALA A 171 -15.49 35.08 -3.31
CA ALA A 171 -16.87 35.02 -2.86
C ALA A 171 -17.07 35.83 -1.56
N GLN A 172 -16.16 35.70 -0.61
CA GLN A 172 -16.15 36.48 0.64
C GLN A 172 -16.02 37.99 0.38
N GLN A 173 -15.18 38.39 -0.56
CA GLN A 173 -15.05 39.79 -0.95
C GLN A 173 -16.35 40.36 -1.57
N VAL A 174 -16.98 39.58 -2.45
CA VAL A 174 -18.25 39.96 -3.07
C VAL A 174 -19.37 40.04 -2.02
N SER A 175 -19.44 39.09 -1.13
CA SER A 175 -20.41 39.05 -0.01
C SER A 175 -20.24 40.28 0.91
N ALA A 176 -19.00 40.59 1.31
CA ALA A 176 -18.72 41.78 2.12
C ALA A 176 -19.13 43.10 1.42
N THR A 177 -18.79 43.21 0.12
CA THR A 177 -19.12 44.40 -0.69
C THR A 177 -20.65 44.54 -0.86
N ALA A 178 -21.37 43.45 -1.14
CA ALA A 178 -22.82 43.44 -1.25
C ALA A 178 -23.48 43.82 0.08
N ALA A 179 -22.98 43.33 1.20
CA ALA A 179 -23.48 43.69 2.53
C ALA A 179 -23.31 45.19 2.83
N GLN A 180 -22.20 45.80 2.42
CA GLN A 180 -22.00 47.25 2.55
C GLN A 180 -22.95 48.03 1.64
N HIS A 181 -23.16 47.60 0.39
CA HIS A 181 -24.07 48.25 -0.53
C HIS A 181 -25.54 48.23 -0.06
N ILE A 182 -25.97 47.15 0.61
CA ILE A 182 -27.33 47.12 1.22
C ILE A 182 -27.51 48.24 2.24
N GLN A 183 -26.48 48.55 3.02
CA GLN A 183 -26.53 49.60 4.05
C GLN A 183 -26.61 51.02 3.46
N THR A 184 -26.13 51.21 2.24
CA THR A 184 -26.04 52.52 1.56
C THR A 184 -27.09 52.71 0.45
N ALA A 185 -27.80 51.67 0.07
CA ALA A 185 -28.80 51.71 -1.00
C ALA A 185 -30.06 52.49 -0.55
N LEU A 186 -30.49 53.48 -1.37
CA LEU A 186 -31.64 54.33 -1.11
C LEU A 186 -32.90 53.90 -1.87
N ASP A 187 -32.79 52.97 -2.80
CA ASP A 187 -33.82 52.50 -3.70
C ASP A 187 -34.13 51.00 -3.45
N ALA A 188 -35.45 50.68 -3.41
CA ALA A 188 -35.91 49.31 -3.14
C ALA A 188 -35.49 48.30 -4.23
N GLU A 189 -35.39 48.72 -5.49
CA GLU A 189 -34.96 47.89 -6.60
C GLU A 189 -33.48 47.57 -6.49
N ALA A 190 -32.65 48.57 -6.15
CA ALA A 190 -31.21 48.38 -5.88
C ALA A 190 -31.00 47.42 -4.70
N ILE A 191 -31.77 47.55 -3.63
CA ILE A 191 -31.70 46.65 -2.46
C ILE A 191 -32.01 45.21 -2.88
N THR A 192 -33.02 45.00 -3.75
CA THR A 192 -33.41 43.64 -4.18
C THR A 192 -32.30 42.99 -5.02
N ARG A 193 -31.66 43.74 -5.93
CA ARG A 193 -30.52 43.22 -6.73
C ARG A 193 -29.33 42.87 -5.83
N VAL A 194 -28.92 43.76 -4.93
CA VAL A 194 -27.80 43.53 -4.06
C VAL A 194 -28.05 42.37 -3.07
N ARG A 195 -29.29 42.12 -2.66
CA ARG A 195 -29.66 40.95 -1.88
C ARG A 195 -29.52 39.66 -2.69
N ALA A 196 -29.89 39.67 -3.96
CA ALA A 196 -29.67 38.50 -4.83
C ALA A 196 -28.17 38.20 -5.00
N ASP A 197 -27.34 39.24 -5.21
CA ASP A 197 -25.90 39.10 -5.32
C ASP A 197 -25.28 38.56 -3.99
N LEU A 198 -25.74 39.06 -2.86
CA LEU A 198 -25.33 38.58 -1.54
C LEU A 198 -25.65 37.09 -1.37
N THR A 199 -26.88 36.69 -1.70
CA THR A 199 -27.28 35.28 -1.57
C THR A 199 -26.44 34.36 -2.48
N ALA A 200 -26.20 34.79 -3.73
CA ALA A 200 -25.35 34.03 -4.66
C ALA A 200 -23.89 33.93 -4.16
N ALA A 201 -23.35 35.02 -3.60
CA ALA A 201 -22.00 35.01 -3.01
C ALA A 201 -21.90 34.08 -1.80
N GLN A 202 -22.90 34.12 -0.91
CA GLN A 202 -22.95 33.21 0.27
C GLN A 202 -23.07 31.74 -0.15
N GLN A 203 -23.83 31.45 -1.20
CA GLN A 203 -23.88 30.08 -1.72
C GLN A 203 -22.53 29.67 -2.30
N ALA A 204 -21.87 30.53 -3.08
CA ALA A 204 -20.53 30.26 -3.62
C ALA A 204 -19.47 30.07 -2.51
N GLU A 205 -19.59 30.81 -1.37
CA GLU A 205 -18.75 30.60 -0.19
C GLU A 205 -18.96 29.17 0.40
N GLY A 206 -20.22 28.77 0.57
CA GLY A 206 -20.58 27.45 1.08
C GLY A 206 -20.06 26.31 0.20
N ASP A 207 -20.23 26.45 -1.13
CA ASP A 207 -19.76 25.48 -2.10
C ASP A 207 -18.22 25.37 -2.12
N ALA A 208 -17.53 26.53 -2.11
CA ALA A 208 -16.06 26.58 -2.07
C ALA A 208 -15.50 26.00 -0.76
N GLN A 209 -16.13 26.30 0.39
CA GLN A 209 -15.73 25.72 1.67
C GLN A 209 -15.92 24.21 1.70
N THR A 210 -17.04 23.71 1.20
CA THR A 210 -17.31 22.27 1.09
C THR A 210 -16.27 21.56 0.21
N LEU A 211 -15.89 22.19 -0.90
CA LEU A 211 -14.86 21.68 -1.79
C LEU A 211 -13.49 21.63 -1.09
N LEU A 212 -13.11 22.68 -0.36
CA LEU A 212 -11.88 22.72 0.43
C LEU A 212 -11.83 21.60 1.48
N ASP A 213 -12.91 21.41 2.23
CA ASP A 213 -12.98 20.36 3.26
C ASP A 213 -12.88 18.96 2.66
N ASN A 214 -13.41 18.76 1.45
CA ASN A 214 -13.28 17.50 0.71
C ASN A 214 -11.84 17.29 0.21
N LEU A 215 -11.24 18.31 -0.40
CA LEU A 215 -9.85 18.26 -0.87
C LEU A 215 -8.88 18.02 0.28
N ASP A 216 -9.06 18.67 1.42
CA ASP A 216 -8.26 18.45 2.62
C ASP A 216 -8.28 17.00 3.08
N ARG A 217 -9.47 16.37 3.07
CA ARG A 217 -9.59 14.95 3.43
C ARG A 217 -8.87 14.06 2.43
N HIS A 218 -9.03 14.33 1.13
CA HIS A 218 -8.34 13.57 0.07
C HIS A 218 -6.82 13.74 0.14
N ILE A 219 -6.33 14.96 0.32
CA ILE A 219 -4.89 15.22 0.45
C ILE A 219 -4.29 14.49 1.65
N ARG A 220 -5.00 14.44 2.79
CA ARG A 220 -4.53 13.68 3.97
C ARG A 220 -4.48 12.18 3.70
N ALA A 221 -5.51 11.62 3.04
CA ALA A 221 -5.54 10.21 2.67
C ALA A 221 -4.39 9.87 1.72
N LEU A 222 -4.23 10.60 0.62
CA LEU A 222 -3.14 10.42 -0.34
C LEU A 222 -1.76 10.61 0.28
N THR A 223 -1.61 11.54 1.25
CA THR A 223 -0.35 11.72 1.96
C THR A 223 -0.01 10.48 2.78
N SER A 224 -0.99 9.89 3.47
CA SER A 224 -0.80 8.65 4.21
C SER A 224 -0.46 7.46 3.31
N GLU A 225 -1.12 7.35 2.16
CA GLU A 225 -0.85 6.33 1.14
C GLU A 225 0.57 6.50 0.57
N ARG A 226 0.95 7.72 0.23
CA ARG A 226 2.29 8.06 -0.26
C ARG A 226 3.39 7.71 0.74
N ASP A 227 3.19 8.02 2.03
CA ASP A 227 4.15 7.70 3.09
C ASP A 227 4.27 6.18 3.32
N ALA A 228 3.18 5.44 3.12
CA ALA A 228 3.20 3.97 3.16
C ALA A 228 3.96 3.39 1.94
N ALA A 229 3.70 3.92 0.74
CA ALA A 229 4.38 3.52 -0.49
C ALA A 229 5.88 3.85 -0.45
N GLU A 230 6.28 4.98 0.13
CA GLU A 230 7.69 5.35 0.31
C GLU A 230 8.43 4.35 1.21
N LYS A 231 7.81 3.94 2.32
CA LYS A 231 8.38 2.87 3.17
C LYS A 231 8.47 1.53 2.45
N ALA A 232 7.47 1.20 1.64
CA ALA A 232 7.49 -0.01 0.82
C ALA A 232 8.61 0.05 -0.23
N MET A 233 8.86 1.23 -0.82
CA MET A 233 9.96 1.45 -1.76
C MET A 233 11.34 1.26 -1.09
N GLU A 234 11.53 1.80 0.13
CA GLU A 234 12.76 1.59 0.89
C GLU A 234 12.98 0.10 1.21
N GLN A 235 11.93 -0.62 1.59
CA GLN A 235 11.99 -2.06 1.85
C GLN A 235 12.31 -2.85 0.58
N ALA A 236 11.70 -2.50 -0.55
CA ALA A 236 11.96 -3.13 -1.84
C ALA A 236 13.43 -2.88 -2.29
N GLN A 237 13.94 -1.67 -2.10
CA GLN A 237 15.33 -1.33 -2.36
C GLN A 237 16.29 -2.16 -1.50
N GLN A 238 16.02 -2.24 -0.20
CA GLN A 238 16.82 -3.06 0.72
C GLN A 238 16.80 -4.54 0.31
N ARG A 239 15.64 -5.05 -0.11
CA ARG A 239 15.51 -6.45 -0.57
C ARG A 239 16.32 -6.69 -1.83
N ALA A 240 16.30 -5.78 -2.80
CA ALA A 240 17.11 -5.87 -4.01
C ALA A 240 18.61 -5.97 -3.67
N PHE A 241 19.11 -5.16 -2.74
CA PHE A 241 20.49 -5.26 -2.30
C PHE A 241 20.80 -6.54 -1.53
N GLN A 242 19.88 -7.07 -0.73
CA GLN A 242 20.04 -8.37 -0.06
C GLN A 242 20.16 -9.51 -1.07
N CYS A 243 19.28 -9.56 -2.07
CA CYS A 243 19.33 -10.56 -3.14
C CYS A 243 20.64 -10.43 -3.94
N LYS A 244 21.05 -9.20 -4.29
CA LYS A 244 22.34 -8.97 -4.98
C LYS A 244 23.53 -9.43 -4.15
N ALA A 245 23.53 -9.13 -2.86
CA ALA A 245 24.58 -9.57 -1.95
C ALA A 245 24.65 -11.10 -1.87
N ALA A 246 23.51 -11.79 -1.81
CA ALA A 246 23.47 -13.26 -1.80
C ALA A 246 24.10 -13.86 -3.06
N VAL A 247 23.75 -13.32 -4.25
CA VAL A 247 24.34 -13.73 -5.53
C VAL A 247 25.87 -13.52 -5.55
N LEU A 248 26.33 -12.34 -5.13
CA LEU A 248 27.76 -12.01 -5.09
C LEU A 248 28.53 -12.89 -4.09
N VAL A 249 27.94 -13.15 -2.92
CA VAL A 249 28.54 -14.04 -1.91
C VAL A 249 28.60 -15.47 -2.39
N ALA A 250 27.57 -15.97 -3.11
CA ALA A 250 27.60 -17.30 -3.71
C ALA A 250 28.71 -17.42 -4.76
N ALA A 251 28.82 -16.43 -5.67
CA ALA A 251 29.89 -16.37 -6.66
C ALA A 251 31.29 -16.31 -6.02
N LEU A 252 31.44 -15.49 -4.97
CA LEU A 252 32.70 -15.39 -4.22
C LEU A 252 33.06 -16.71 -3.52
N LYS A 253 32.09 -17.38 -2.90
CA LYS A 253 32.31 -18.70 -2.29
C LYS A 253 32.81 -19.71 -3.30
N GLN A 254 32.22 -19.75 -4.49
CA GLN A 254 32.63 -20.65 -5.56
C GLN A 254 34.08 -20.35 -6.02
N GLN A 255 34.44 -19.08 -6.20
CA GLN A 255 35.79 -18.67 -6.56
C GLN A 255 36.82 -18.95 -5.45
N LEU A 256 36.43 -18.78 -4.18
CA LEU A 256 37.33 -19.03 -3.03
C LEU A 256 37.53 -20.53 -2.76
N THR A 257 36.61 -21.41 -3.17
CA THR A 257 36.69 -22.84 -2.86
C THR A 257 37.89 -23.49 -3.53
N ASP A 258 38.20 -23.11 -4.78
CA ASP A 258 39.29 -23.76 -5.53
C ASP A 258 40.65 -23.10 -5.30
N ALA A 259 40.76 -21.78 -5.47
CA ALA A 259 42.05 -21.08 -5.35
C ALA A 259 42.35 -20.62 -3.90
N GLY A 260 41.34 -20.29 -3.13
CA GLY A 260 41.48 -19.75 -1.77
C GLY A 260 41.86 -20.81 -0.74
N LEU A 261 41.36 -22.04 -0.89
CA LEU A 261 41.73 -23.15 -0.01
C LEU A 261 43.18 -23.61 -0.26
N ASP A 262 43.61 -23.62 -1.52
CA ASP A 262 45.00 -23.93 -1.89
C ASP A 262 45.97 -22.88 -1.32
N ALA A 263 45.63 -21.59 -1.48
CA ALA A 263 46.44 -20.50 -0.93
C ALA A 263 46.47 -20.51 0.61
N PHE A 264 45.35 -20.83 1.26
CA PHE A 264 45.28 -20.95 2.70
C PHE A 264 46.07 -22.18 3.21
N ALA A 265 45.96 -23.32 2.54
CA ALA A 265 46.73 -24.50 2.83
C ALA A 265 48.24 -24.24 2.69
N ALA A 266 48.67 -23.56 1.63
CA ALA A 266 50.05 -23.13 1.46
C ALA A 266 50.50 -22.16 2.58
N ALA A 267 49.67 -21.24 3.00
CA ALA A 267 49.98 -20.32 4.13
C ALA A 267 50.11 -21.04 5.44
N LEU A 268 49.28 -22.06 5.72
CA LEU A 268 49.41 -22.93 6.92
C LEU A 268 50.68 -23.77 6.92
N LEU A 269 51.14 -24.18 5.75
CA LEU A 269 52.42 -24.93 5.61
C LEU A 269 53.64 -24.02 5.79
N ALA A 270 53.52 -22.74 5.45
CA ALA A 270 54.60 -21.75 5.48
C ALA A 270 54.72 -20.99 6.81
N GLY A 271 53.67 -21.00 7.66
CA GLY A 271 53.61 -20.16 8.86
C GLY A 271 52.93 -20.81 10.08
N PRO A 272 52.68 -20.06 11.14
CA PRO A 272 51.98 -20.53 12.31
C PRO A 272 50.52 -20.87 12.00
N PRO A 273 49.92 -21.84 12.73
CA PRO A 273 48.51 -22.19 12.52
C PRO A 273 47.61 -21.00 12.80
N MET A 274 46.72 -20.68 11.87
CA MET A 274 45.72 -19.62 12.00
C MET A 274 44.36 -20.10 11.47
N HIS A 275 43.30 -19.39 11.88
CA HIS A 275 41.97 -19.67 11.37
C HIS A 275 41.78 -19.02 10.00
N PHE A 276 41.01 -19.68 9.10
CA PHE A 276 40.73 -19.20 7.74
C PHE A 276 40.19 -17.77 7.71
N GLN A 277 39.27 -17.43 8.64
CA GLN A 277 38.71 -16.07 8.72
C GLN A 277 39.79 -15.02 9.07
N THR A 278 40.73 -15.33 9.95
CA THR A 278 41.83 -14.43 10.31
C THR A 278 42.78 -14.21 9.16
N TRP A 279 43.12 -15.29 8.44
CA TRP A 279 43.94 -15.22 7.24
C TRP A 279 43.23 -14.38 6.13
N LEU A 280 41.95 -14.65 5.87
CA LEU A 280 41.19 -13.94 4.86
C LEU A 280 41.11 -12.43 5.17
N ALA A 281 40.94 -12.05 6.43
CA ALA A 281 40.92 -10.64 6.85
C ALA A 281 42.30 -9.96 6.66
N GLN A 282 43.40 -10.71 6.65
CA GLN A 282 44.73 -10.17 6.38
C GLN A 282 45.02 -10.02 4.88
N VAL A 283 44.43 -10.89 4.05
CA VAL A 283 44.59 -10.89 2.60
C VAL A 283 43.68 -9.89 1.90
N ILE A 284 42.46 -9.68 2.43
CA ILE A 284 41.53 -8.72 1.90
C ILE A 284 41.66 -7.42 2.69
N ASP A 285 42.52 -6.54 2.24
CA ASP A 285 42.59 -5.18 2.75
C ASP A 285 41.42 -4.38 2.18
N SER A 286 40.40 -4.13 3.03
CA SER A 286 39.20 -3.39 2.63
C SER A 286 39.47 -1.89 2.76
N ASP A 287 39.83 -1.24 1.66
CA ASP A 287 39.85 0.23 1.61
C ASP A 287 38.40 0.77 1.76
N PRO A 288 38.10 1.54 2.83
CA PRO A 288 36.76 2.11 3.02
C PRO A 288 36.32 3.07 1.89
N ALA A 289 37.25 3.65 1.16
CA ALA A 289 36.93 4.50 0.00
C ALA A 289 36.47 3.65 -1.20
N ALA A 290 37.18 2.53 -1.46
CA ALA A 290 36.77 1.59 -2.48
C ALA A 290 35.40 0.97 -2.18
N VAL A 291 35.13 0.59 -0.92
CA VAL A 291 33.81 0.06 -0.50
C VAL A 291 32.70 1.09 -0.80
N ARG A 292 32.90 2.36 -0.44
CA ARG A 292 31.92 3.44 -0.73
C ARG A 292 31.70 3.64 -2.22
N ALA A 293 32.75 3.58 -3.03
CA ALA A 293 32.65 3.68 -4.49
C ALA A 293 31.82 2.53 -5.08
N HIS A 294 32.04 1.29 -4.63
CA HIS A 294 31.22 0.15 -5.04
C HIS A 294 29.78 0.24 -4.56
N GLN A 295 29.52 0.75 -3.36
CA GLN A 295 28.14 1.01 -2.90
C GLN A 295 27.43 2.05 -3.76
N ALA A 296 28.12 3.12 -4.16
CA ALA A 296 27.56 4.13 -5.06
C ALA A 296 27.25 3.51 -6.44
N ALA A 297 28.17 2.74 -7.01
CA ALA A 297 27.96 2.06 -8.28
C ALA A 297 26.80 1.05 -8.26
N LEU A 298 26.59 0.34 -7.15
CA LEU A 298 25.44 -0.57 -7.00
C LEU A 298 24.11 0.17 -6.92
N ARG A 299 24.08 1.34 -6.25
CA ARG A 299 22.87 2.20 -6.21
C ARG A 299 22.57 2.75 -7.60
N GLU A 300 23.58 3.27 -8.28
CA GLU A 300 23.45 3.78 -9.65
C GLU A 300 22.97 2.68 -10.61
N ALA A 301 23.52 1.47 -10.50
CA ALA A 301 23.08 0.33 -11.31
C ALA A 301 21.60 -0.03 -11.04
N LEU A 302 21.13 0.04 -9.81
CA LEU A 302 19.73 -0.20 -9.48
C LEU A 302 18.83 0.91 -10.07
N GLU A 303 19.23 2.16 -9.96
CA GLU A 303 18.51 3.31 -10.53
C GLU A 303 18.50 3.28 -12.06
N THR A 304 19.63 2.95 -12.68
CA THR A 304 19.77 2.86 -14.15
C THR A 304 18.96 1.69 -14.71
N ALA A 305 18.98 0.54 -14.03
CA ALA A 305 18.13 -0.59 -14.39
C ALA A 305 16.63 -0.23 -14.38
N THR A 306 16.23 0.74 -13.55
CA THR A 306 14.85 1.26 -13.55
C THR A 306 14.56 2.27 -14.66
N ALA A 307 15.58 2.91 -15.25
CA ALA A 307 15.41 3.98 -16.26
C ALA A 307 15.37 3.45 -17.70
N LEU A 308 16.04 2.34 -17.99
CA LEU A 308 16.21 1.83 -19.38
C LEU A 308 14.92 1.28 -20.00
N GLU A 309 13.89 0.93 -19.22
CA GLU A 309 12.63 0.38 -19.76
C GLU A 309 11.52 1.42 -19.93
N VAL A 310 11.70 2.64 -19.42
CA VAL A 310 10.71 3.72 -19.58
C VAL A 310 10.83 4.43 -20.94
N THR A 311 11.93 4.20 -21.66
CA THR A 311 12.19 4.83 -22.97
C THR A 311 11.75 3.98 -24.17
N ASP A 312 11.37 2.70 -23.97
CA ASP A 312 10.94 1.79 -25.05
C ASP A 312 9.42 1.46 -24.98
N ALA A 313 8.60 2.19 -24.18
CA ALA A 313 7.15 2.16 -24.15
C ALA A 313 6.61 3.49 -24.70
#